data_f8f92a4bbf87dae1d834ce8c06fdf9b7
#
_entry.id   f8f92a4bbf87dae1d834ce8c06fdf9b7
#
_cell.length_a   1.000
_cell.length_b   1.000
_cell.length_c   1.000
_cell.angle_alpha   90.00
_cell.angle_beta   90.00
_cell.angle_gamma   90.00
#
_symmetry.space_group_name_H-M   'P 1'
#
loop_
_entity.id
_entity.type
_entity.pdbx_description
1 polymer ?
#
loop_
_entity_poly.entity_id
_entity_poly.type
_entity_poly.pdbx_seq_one_letter_code
_entity_poly.pdbx_strand_id
1 'polypeptide(L)'
;MCGIVGYIGKQEAYPILIKGLRRLEYRGYDSAGVALINADGRLNVYKAKGKVDNLTEYCSDKDVSGCIGIAHTRWATHGEPSARNAHPHYSQSHNLAIIHNGIIENYADIKLKLKEKGVEFKSDTDTEVLVQLVEYIMVKKKLSLLEAVQVALYQVIGAYAIAIVDKRDPSQIIAARKQSPLVVGIGDGEFFLGSDASPIIEYTNKVVYLEDGNIAVIRLGEELKVISILGEEQELNVKKVDIDLGQIEKGGYDHFMLKEIFEQPECLTNCMRGRINIEADHVTLSALIDYRRQLLDAKRIVIVACGTSWHAGLIGKQLIESFCRIPCEVEYASEFRYRNPVVGKGDVVIAISQSGETADTLAAIQLAKEKGAFIYGICNAIGSSIPRATDTGTYIHVGPEIGVASTKAFTGQVTVLTMFALALGEAKGTIKRDEYLKVVSELNRIPEIMKEVLTTNEKVRDLARTFTYAHNFLYLGRGYSYPVALEGALKLKEISYIHAEGYPAAEMKHGPIALIDSDMPVVVIATHNAMYEKVLSNIQEIKARQGRVIALVSKGDDTIARIADEVIELPDVIECLEPLVATIPLQLLAYHVAVCKGKNVDQPRNLAKSVTVE
;
A
#
# COMPACT_ATOMS: atom_id res chain seq x y z
N MET A 1 4.34 -6.95 -5.27
CA MET A 1 3.13 -7.81 -5.26
C MET A 1 2.70 -8.15 -6.67
N CYS A 2 2.01 -9.28 -6.87
CA CYS A 2 1.50 -9.69 -8.16
C CYS A 2 0.02 -9.30 -8.32
N GLY A 3 -0.47 -9.23 -9.56
CA GLY A 3 -1.87 -8.98 -9.88
C GLY A 3 -2.54 -10.22 -10.48
N ILE A 4 -3.63 -10.68 -9.88
CA ILE A 4 -4.49 -11.75 -10.40
C ILE A 4 -5.71 -11.11 -11.05
N VAL A 5 -6.07 -11.57 -12.26
CA VAL A 5 -7.34 -11.30 -12.91
C VAL A 5 -7.89 -12.62 -13.47
N GLY A 6 -9.18 -12.86 -13.31
CA GLY A 6 -9.89 -13.99 -13.92
C GLY A 6 -11.25 -13.55 -14.44
N TYR A 7 -11.72 -14.24 -15.46
CA TYR A 7 -13.04 -14.02 -16.04
C TYR A 7 -13.64 -15.32 -16.53
N ILE A 8 -14.93 -15.49 -16.30
CA ILE A 8 -15.76 -16.50 -16.91
C ILE A 8 -17.15 -15.90 -17.18
N GLY A 9 -17.60 -15.97 -18.41
CA GLY A 9 -18.87 -15.34 -18.78
C GLY A 9 -19.24 -15.55 -20.25
N LYS A 10 -19.96 -14.58 -20.80
CA LYS A 10 -20.46 -14.59 -22.18
C LYS A 10 -19.60 -13.78 -23.16
N GLN A 11 -18.71 -12.93 -22.62
CA GLN A 11 -17.87 -12.03 -23.41
C GLN A 11 -16.51 -12.68 -23.71
N GLU A 12 -15.79 -12.15 -24.68
CA GLU A 12 -14.38 -12.49 -24.90
C GLU A 12 -13.56 -12.13 -23.66
N ALA A 13 -12.87 -13.12 -23.09
CA ALA A 13 -12.12 -12.95 -21.83
C ALA A 13 -10.88 -12.06 -21.98
N TYR A 14 -10.18 -12.16 -23.12
CA TYR A 14 -8.90 -11.49 -23.31
C TYR A 14 -8.93 -9.96 -23.09
N PRO A 15 -9.87 -9.18 -23.69
CA PRO A 15 -9.94 -7.73 -23.46
C PRO A 15 -10.18 -7.38 -21.98
N ILE A 16 -11.03 -8.14 -21.30
CA ILE A 16 -11.36 -7.95 -19.88
C ILE A 16 -10.12 -8.21 -19.02
N LEU A 17 -9.43 -9.32 -19.27
CA LEU A 17 -8.23 -9.72 -18.55
C LEU A 17 -7.09 -8.71 -18.72
N ILE A 18 -6.82 -8.27 -19.95
CA ILE A 18 -5.77 -7.28 -20.24
C ILE A 18 -6.07 -5.93 -19.60
N LYS A 19 -7.32 -5.46 -19.69
CA LYS A 19 -7.74 -4.22 -19.02
C LYS A 19 -7.61 -4.33 -17.50
N GLY A 20 -7.99 -5.46 -16.94
CA GLY A 20 -7.81 -5.75 -15.51
C GLY A 20 -6.34 -5.78 -15.09
N LEU A 21 -5.47 -6.42 -15.88
CA LEU A 21 -4.03 -6.44 -15.63
C LEU A 21 -3.42 -5.04 -15.66
N ARG A 22 -3.80 -4.18 -16.62
CA ARG A 22 -3.33 -2.78 -16.66
C ARG A 22 -3.68 -2.02 -15.39
N ARG A 23 -4.86 -2.27 -14.81
CA ARG A 23 -5.28 -1.68 -13.54
C ARG A 23 -4.55 -2.24 -12.33
N LEU A 24 -3.97 -3.43 -12.43
CA LEU A 24 -3.16 -4.06 -11.38
C LEU A 24 -1.65 -3.94 -11.62
N GLU A 25 -1.22 -3.28 -12.68
CA GLU A 25 0.20 -3.18 -13.04
C GLU A 25 1.04 -2.49 -11.96
N TYR A 26 0.44 -1.58 -11.16
CA TYR A 26 1.08 -0.99 -9.98
C TYR A 26 1.50 -2.01 -8.91
N ARG A 27 0.90 -3.22 -8.93
CA ARG A 27 1.25 -4.32 -8.03
C ARG A 27 2.48 -5.10 -8.48
N GLY A 28 2.69 -5.25 -9.78
CA GLY A 28 3.82 -5.98 -10.34
C GLY A 28 3.90 -5.81 -11.85
N TYR A 29 5.11 -5.69 -12.39
CA TYR A 29 5.36 -5.35 -13.78
C TYR A 29 6.64 -5.99 -14.35
N ASP A 30 7.17 -7.02 -13.69
CA ASP A 30 8.39 -7.73 -14.12
C ASP A 30 8.10 -8.70 -15.27
N SER A 31 6.92 -9.27 -15.28
CA SER A 31 6.40 -10.10 -16.35
C SER A 31 4.87 -10.19 -16.28
N ALA A 32 4.25 -10.50 -17.40
CA ALA A 32 2.81 -10.69 -17.49
C ALA A 32 2.47 -11.94 -18.33
N GLY A 33 1.26 -12.48 -18.12
CA GLY A 33 0.77 -13.57 -18.95
C GLY A 33 -0.70 -13.85 -18.78
N VAL A 34 -1.25 -14.60 -19.71
CA VAL A 34 -2.67 -14.96 -19.81
C VAL A 34 -2.82 -16.42 -20.21
N ALA A 35 -3.81 -17.09 -19.66
CA ALA A 35 -4.29 -18.39 -20.09
C ALA A 35 -5.76 -18.28 -20.48
N LEU A 36 -6.12 -18.78 -21.65
CA LEU A 36 -7.45 -18.74 -22.23
C LEU A 36 -7.84 -20.13 -22.69
N ILE A 37 -9.12 -20.51 -22.53
CA ILE A 37 -9.66 -21.70 -23.12
C ILE A 37 -10.63 -21.27 -24.22
N ASN A 38 -10.29 -21.62 -25.46
CA ASN A 38 -11.11 -21.29 -26.62
C ASN A 38 -12.29 -22.27 -26.82
N ALA A 39 -13.16 -21.97 -27.77
CA ALA A 39 -14.33 -22.79 -28.08
C ALA A 39 -13.97 -24.23 -28.54
N ASP A 40 -12.77 -24.42 -29.10
CA ASP A 40 -12.26 -25.74 -29.49
C ASP A 40 -11.72 -26.56 -28.30
N GLY A 41 -11.78 -26.03 -27.08
CA GLY A 41 -11.25 -26.67 -25.89
C GLY A 41 -9.71 -26.63 -25.79
N ARG A 42 -9.06 -25.74 -26.53
CA ARG A 42 -7.61 -25.53 -26.44
C ARG A 42 -7.27 -24.56 -25.31
N LEU A 43 -6.29 -24.93 -24.50
CA LEU A 43 -5.72 -24.07 -23.49
C LEU A 43 -4.52 -23.32 -24.07
N ASN A 44 -4.71 -22.05 -24.37
CA ASN A 44 -3.68 -21.14 -24.90
C ASN A 44 -3.04 -20.36 -23.75
N VAL A 45 -1.71 -20.44 -23.60
CA VAL A 45 -0.95 -19.72 -22.55
C VAL A 45 0.11 -18.85 -23.20
N TYR A 46 0.01 -17.53 -22.97
CA TYR A 46 0.93 -16.52 -23.50
C TYR A 46 1.59 -15.78 -22.37
N LYS A 47 2.90 -15.59 -22.45
CA LYS A 47 3.72 -14.97 -21.40
C LYS A 47 4.78 -14.07 -21.99
N ALA A 48 4.99 -12.90 -21.38
CA ALA A 48 6.02 -11.95 -21.76
C ALA A 48 6.78 -11.42 -20.54
N LYS A 49 8.07 -11.12 -20.72
CA LYS A 49 8.84 -10.34 -19.75
C LYS A 49 8.47 -8.87 -19.88
N GLY A 50 8.35 -8.17 -18.77
CA GLY A 50 8.02 -6.74 -18.71
C GLY A 50 6.54 -6.47 -18.49
N LYS A 51 6.09 -5.30 -18.92
CA LYS A 51 4.74 -4.77 -18.68
C LYS A 51 3.65 -5.48 -19.49
N VAL A 52 2.39 -5.16 -19.18
CA VAL A 52 1.21 -5.70 -19.88
C VAL A 52 1.24 -5.35 -21.38
N ASP A 53 1.80 -4.21 -21.75
CA ASP A 53 1.94 -3.83 -23.16
C ASP A 53 2.86 -4.79 -23.94
N ASN A 54 3.95 -5.29 -23.32
CA ASN A 54 4.79 -6.33 -23.94
C ASN A 54 4.02 -7.64 -24.18
N LEU A 55 3.12 -8.00 -23.25
CA LEU A 55 2.24 -9.16 -23.43
C LEU A 55 1.24 -8.91 -24.56
N THR A 56 0.67 -7.72 -24.64
CA THR A 56 -0.29 -7.35 -25.71
C THR A 56 0.35 -7.40 -27.09
N GLU A 57 1.58 -6.85 -27.21
CA GLU A 57 2.36 -6.92 -28.44
C GLU A 57 2.67 -8.38 -28.83
N TYR A 58 3.10 -9.20 -27.86
CA TYR A 58 3.37 -10.62 -28.08
C TYR A 58 2.13 -11.40 -28.53
N CYS A 59 0.94 -10.99 -28.09
CA CYS A 59 -0.33 -11.65 -28.42
C CYS A 59 -0.99 -11.14 -29.70
N SER A 60 -0.43 -10.14 -30.40
CA SER A 60 -1.07 -9.45 -31.53
C SER A 60 -1.42 -10.37 -32.71
N ASP A 61 -0.66 -11.45 -32.89
CA ASP A 61 -0.82 -12.46 -33.96
C ASP A 61 -1.27 -13.83 -33.45
N LYS A 62 -1.70 -13.93 -32.18
CA LYS A 62 -2.06 -15.20 -31.52
C LYS A 62 -3.56 -15.38 -31.40
N ASP A 63 -3.99 -16.65 -31.25
CA ASP A 63 -5.37 -16.97 -30.90
C ASP A 63 -5.63 -16.64 -29.43
N VAL A 64 -6.30 -15.50 -29.19
CA VAL A 64 -6.69 -14.99 -27.88
C VAL A 64 -8.21 -15.15 -27.64
N SER A 65 -8.89 -15.94 -28.44
CA SER A 65 -10.33 -16.20 -28.32
C SER A 65 -10.65 -17.01 -27.05
N GLY A 66 -11.88 -16.86 -26.55
CA GLY A 66 -12.42 -17.63 -25.45
C GLY A 66 -13.13 -16.80 -24.40
N CYS A 67 -14.11 -17.42 -23.75
CA CYS A 67 -14.97 -16.78 -22.73
C CYS A 67 -14.57 -17.11 -21.29
N ILE A 68 -13.49 -17.85 -21.10
CA ILE A 68 -12.89 -18.17 -19.80
C ILE A 68 -11.39 -17.97 -19.87
N GLY A 69 -10.85 -17.32 -18.84
CA GLY A 69 -9.41 -17.16 -18.73
C GLY A 69 -8.96 -16.60 -17.39
N ILE A 70 -7.66 -16.75 -17.17
CA ILE A 70 -6.93 -16.22 -16.01
C ILE A 70 -5.68 -15.48 -16.49
N ALA A 71 -5.32 -14.40 -15.83
CA ALA A 71 -4.20 -13.56 -16.21
C ALA A 71 -3.47 -13.03 -14.99
N HIS A 72 -2.20 -12.68 -15.16
CA HIS A 72 -1.32 -12.36 -14.06
C HIS A 72 -0.26 -11.31 -14.43
N THR A 73 -0.01 -10.37 -13.54
CA THR A 73 1.21 -9.55 -13.54
C THR A 73 2.08 -9.96 -12.36
N ARG A 74 3.37 -10.21 -12.62
CA ARG A 74 4.29 -10.78 -11.64
C ARG A 74 5.25 -9.72 -11.09
N TRP A 75 5.46 -9.80 -9.79
CA TRP A 75 6.61 -9.29 -9.08
C TRP A 75 7.46 -10.49 -8.64
N ALA A 76 8.67 -10.59 -9.15
CA ALA A 76 9.49 -11.80 -8.97
C ALA A 76 9.93 -11.97 -7.51
N THR A 77 9.59 -13.11 -6.91
CA THR A 77 10.07 -13.58 -5.60
C THR A 77 10.99 -14.80 -5.75
N HIS A 78 10.58 -15.78 -6.60
CA HIS A 78 11.34 -16.99 -6.90
C HIS A 78 11.63 -17.08 -8.40
N GLY A 79 12.89 -17.17 -8.78
CA GLY A 79 13.33 -17.17 -10.18
C GLY A 79 13.33 -15.77 -10.81
N GLU A 80 14.29 -15.52 -11.70
CA GLU A 80 14.47 -14.23 -12.38
C GLU A 80 13.25 -13.80 -13.21
N PRO A 81 13.05 -12.47 -13.44
CA PRO A 81 12.05 -11.98 -14.37
C PRO A 81 12.31 -12.47 -15.80
N SER A 82 11.49 -13.40 -16.26
CA SER A 82 11.58 -13.99 -17.60
C SER A 82 10.21 -14.53 -18.05
N ALA A 83 10.01 -14.74 -19.34
CA ALA A 83 8.80 -15.41 -19.86
C ALA A 83 8.64 -16.84 -19.33
N ARG A 84 9.75 -17.52 -19.05
CA ARG A 84 9.77 -18.87 -18.46
C ARG A 84 9.13 -18.88 -17.07
N ASN A 85 9.48 -17.93 -16.24
CA ASN A 85 9.05 -17.81 -14.84
C ASN A 85 7.79 -16.95 -14.68
N ALA A 86 7.26 -16.34 -15.74
CA ALA A 86 6.00 -15.64 -15.73
C ALA A 86 4.82 -16.61 -15.53
N HIS A 87 3.76 -16.13 -14.88
CA HIS A 87 2.48 -16.85 -14.79
C HIS A 87 1.60 -16.54 -16.01
N PRO A 88 0.65 -17.41 -16.37
CA PRO A 88 0.28 -18.68 -15.75
C PRO A 88 1.30 -19.79 -15.97
N HIS A 89 1.36 -20.76 -15.04
CA HIS A 89 2.05 -22.04 -15.23
C HIS A 89 1.04 -23.13 -15.58
N TYR A 90 1.43 -24.05 -16.44
CA TYR A 90 0.61 -25.19 -16.80
C TYR A 90 1.20 -26.50 -16.30
N SER A 91 0.33 -27.49 -16.10
CA SER A 91 0.71 -28.84 -15.71
C SER A 91 1.48 -29.56 -16.83
N GLN A 92 2.15 -30.66 -16.51
CA GLN A 92 2.94 -31.45 -17.46
C GLN A 92 2.12 -31.93 -18.66
N SER A 93 0.86 -32.28 -18.46
CA SER A 93 -0.06 -32.69 -19.53
C SER A 93 -0.64 -31.53 -20.34
N HIS A 94 -0.39 -30.27 -19.96
CA HIS A 94 -1.01 -29.07 -20.52
C HIS A 94 -2.55 -29.05 -20.43
N ASN A 95 -3.11 -29.71 -19.40
CA ASN A 95 -4.56 -29.68 -19.15
C ASN A 95 -4.95 -28.57 -18.18
N LEU A 96 -4.08 -28.26 -17.21
CA LEU A 96 -4.33 -27.25 -16.19
C LEU A 96 -3.46 -26.02 -16.41
N ALA A 97 -4.00 -24.84 -16.10
CA ALA A 97 -3.22 -23.61 -15.94
C ALA A 97 -3.55 -22.95 -14.61
N ILE A 98 -2.51 -22.41 -13.92
CA ILE A 98 -2.62 -21.77 -12.61
C ILE A 98 -1.90 -20.43 -12.60
N ILE A 99 -2.48 -19.49 -11.88
CA ILE A 99 -1.82 -18.25 -11.44
C ILE A 99 -1.79 -18.21 -9.91
N HIS A 100 -0.79 -17.54 -9.34
CA HIS A 100 -0.54 -17.55 -7.90
C HIS A 100 0.09 -16.25 -7.43
N ASN A 101 -0.44 -15.69 -6.35
CA ASN A 101 0.18 -14.66 -5.51
C ASN A 101 0.51 -15.26 -4.16
N GLY A 102 1.71 -15.10 -3.70
CA GLY A 102 2.16 -15.65 -2.42
C GLY A 102 3.50 -16.36 -2.53
N ILE A 103 3.81 -17.13 -1.50
CA ILE A 103 5.01 -17.99 -1.44
C ILE A 103 4.62 -19.32 -0.81
N ILE A 104 4.99 -20.41 -1.48
CA ILE A 104 4.85 -21.78 -0.96
C ILE A 104 6.18 -22.16 -0.32
N GLU A 105 6.29 -22.05 0.99
CA GLU A 105 7.52 -22.22 1.74
C GLU A 105 8.10 -23.63 1.60
N ASN A 106 7.25 -24.66 1.59
CA ASN A 106 7.68 -26.05 1.47
C ASN A 106 7.75 -26.56 0.03
N TYR A 107 7.84 -25.65 -0.97
CA TYR A 107 7.86 -26.03 -2.39
C TYR A 107 9.03 -26.95 -2.76
N ALA A 108 10.20 -26.76 -2.14
CA ALA A 108 11.39 -27.55 -2.43
C ALA A 108 11.20 -29.04 -2.10
N ASP A 109 10.60 -29.35 -0.96
CA ASP A 109 10.29 -30.72 -0.53
C ASP A 109 9.24 -31.37 -1.42
N ILE A 110 8.20 -30.59 -1.80
CA ILE A 110 7.15 -31.07 -2.71
C ILE A 110 7.75 -31.34 -4.09
N LYS A 111 8.60 -30.43 -4.60
CA LYS A 111 9.30 -30.57 -5.89
C LYS A 111 10.17 -31.83 -5.94
N LEU A 112 10.90 -32.11 -4.87
CA LEU A 112 11.75 -33.30 -4.77
C LEU A 112 10.90 -34.59 -4.88
N LYS A 113 9.84 -34.68 -4.08
CA LYS A 113 8.91 -35.83 -4.10
C LYS A 113 8.24 -36.05 -5.46
N LEU A 114 7.88 -34.97 -6.16
CA LEU A 114 7.26 -35.06 -7.49
C LEU A 114 8.30 -35.49 -8.54
N LYS A 115 9.54 -35.01 -8.48
CA LYS A 115 10.65 -35.49 -9.35
C LYS A 115 10.89 -36.98 -9.22
N GLU A 116 10.86 -37.54 -8.01
CA GLU A 116 10.95 -38.99 -7.77
C GLU A 116 9.80 -39.78 -8.42
N LYS A 117 8.68 -39.11 -8.69
CA LYS A 117 7.50 -39.71 -9.40
C LYS A 117 7.51 -39.44 -10.90
N GLY A 118 8.60 -38.89 -11.45
CA GLY A 118 8.77 -38.63 -12.87
C GLY A 118 8.15 -37.33 -13.37
N VAL A 119 7.84 -36.38 -12.49
CA VAL A 119 7.35 -35.05 -12.88
C VAL A 119 8.51 -34.15 -13.27
N GLU A 120 8.43 -33.55 -14.45
CA GLU A 120 9.40 -32.60 -14.96
C GLU A 120 8.99 -31.15 -14.66
N PHE A 121 9.97 -30.28 -14.42
CA PHE A 121 9.75 -28.87 -14.13
C PHE A 121 10.46 -27.99 -15.15
N LYS A 122 9.74 -26.99 -15.68
CA LYS A 122 10.24 -26.07 -16.70
C LYS A 122 10.63 -24.71 -16.17
N SER A 123 10.16 -24.35 -14.97
CA SER A 123 10.43 -23.06 -14.33
C SER A 123 11.13 -23.22 -12.98
N ASP A 124 11.55 -22.09 -12.42
CA ASP A 124 12.17 -22.02 -11.09
C ASP A 124 11.17 -21.62 -9.99
N THR A 125 9.87 -21.50 -10.35
CA THR A 125 8.84 -20.98 -9.45
C THR A 125 8.22 -22.07 -8.57
N ASP A 126 7.82 -21.68 -7.38
CA ASP A 126 7.00 -22.46 -6.46
C ASP A 126 5.59 -22.73 -7.03
N THR A 127 5.07 -21.82 -7.85
CA THR A 127 3.75 -21.95 -8.50
C THR A 127 3.67 -23.14 -9.47
N GLU A 128 4.72 -23.41 -10.23
CA GLU A 128 4.76 -24.61 -11.08
C GLU A 128 4.68 -25.87 -10.23
N VAL A 129 5.32 -25.88 -9.07
CA VAL A 129 5.27 -27.01 -8.14
C VAL A 129 3.83 -27.29 -7.70
N LEU A 130 3.04 -26.25 -7.45
CA LEU A 130 1.64 -26.40 -7.05
C LEU A 130 0.77 -27.00 -8.17
N VAL A 131 0.87 -26.51 -9.41
CA VAL A 131 0.04 -27.08 -10.49
C VAL A 131 0.42 -28.53 -10.81
N GLN A 132 1.70 -28.87 -10.71
CA GLN A 132 2.15 -30.26 -10.87
C GLN A 132 1.64 -31.16 -9.74
N LEU A 133 1.61 -30.66 -8.50
CA LEU A 133 1.04 -31.36 -7.34
C LEU A 133 -0.47 -31.63 -7.54
N VAL A 134 -1.23 -30.61 -7.97
CA VAL A 134 -2.67 -30.75 -8.23
C VAL A 134 -2.91 -31.79 -9.30
N GLU A 135 -2.20 -31.74 -10.44
CA GLU A 135 -2.36 -32.72 -11.51
C GLU A 135 -1.97 -34.13 -11.07
N TYR A 136 -0.85 -34.28 -10.35
CA TYR A 136 -0.41 -35.57 -9.83
C TYR A 136 -1.48 -36.22 -8.92
N ILE A 137 -2.04 -35.43 -7.99
CA ILE A 137 -3.10 -35.90 -7.09
C ILE A 137 -4.35 -36.27 -7.88
N MET A 138 -4.77 -35.41 -8.81
CA MET A 138 -5.96 -35.60 -9.64
C MET A 138 -5.89 -36.93 -10.44
N VAL A 139 -4.77 -37.17 -11.10
CA VAL A 139 -4.55 -38.38 -11.90
C VAL A 139 -4.42 -39.63 -11.02
N LYS A 140 -3.58 -39.54 -9.97
CA LYS A 140 -3.28 -40.70 -9.11
C LYS A 140 -4.48 -41.17 -8.31
N LYS A 141 -5.29 -40.23 -7.81
CA LYS A 141 -6.45 -40.55 -6.96
C LYS A 141 -7.78 -40.54 -7.71
N LYS A 142 -7.78 -40.20 -8.99
CA LYS A 142 -8.98 -40.04 -9.85
C LYS A 142 -10.00 -39.06 -9.23
N LEU A 143 -9.51 -37.93 -8.75
CA LEU A 143 -10.30 -36.88 -8.13
C LEU A 143 -10.72 -35.83 -9.16
N SER A 144 -11.79 -35.08 -8.85
CA SER A 144 -12.16 -33.85 -9.55
C SER A 144 -11.11 -32.78 -9.33
N LEU A 145 -11.15 -31.69 -10.12
CA LEU A 145 -10.24 -30.55 -9.92
C LEU A 145 -10.37 -29.95 -8.53
N LEU A 146 -11.62 -29.76 -8.06
CA LEU A 146 -11.88 -29.21 -6.73
C LEU A 146 -11.25 -30.06 -5.61
N GLU A 147 -11.53 -31.36 -5.62
CA GLU A 147 -10.99 -32.28 -4.61
C GLU A 147 -9.45 -32.35 -4.66
N ALA A 148 -8.87 -32.32 -5.86
CA ALA A 148 -7.42 -32.34 -6.02
C ALA A 148 -6.78 -31.04 -5.49
N VAL A 149 -7.42 -29.89 -5.71
CA VAL A 149 -6.99 -28.60 -5.15
C VAL A 149 -7.07 -28.62 -3.62
N GLN A 150 -8.16 -29.11 -3.03
CA GLN A 150 -8.29 -29.26 -1.58
C GLN A 150 -7.16 -30.11 -0.99
N VAL A 151 -6.91 -31.28 -1.56
CA VAL A 151 -5.85 -32.19 -1.09
C VAL A 151 -4.45 -31.58 -1.29
N ALA A 152 -4.23 -30.82 -2.35
CA ALA A 152 -2.97 -30.14 -2.60
C ALA A 152 -2.74 -29.01 -1.60
N LEU A 153 -3.73 -28.14 -1.39
CA LEU A 153 -3.62 -26.99 -0.48
C LEU A 153 -3.50 -27.40 1.00
N TYR A 154 -4.03 -28.56 1.37
CA TYR A 154 -3.82 -29.12 2.70
C TYR A 154 -2.35 -29.47 2.98
N GLN A 155 -1.54 -29.74 1.94
CA GLN A 155 -0.13 -30.07 2.04
C GLN A 155 0.78 -28.84 1.94
N VAL A 156 0.23 -27.68 1.54
CA VAL A 156 0.99 -26.46 1.29
C VAL A 156 1.17 -25.66 2.59
N ILE A 157 2.41 -25.28 2.87
CA ILE A 157 2.77 -24.32 3.93
C ILE A 157 3.10 -23.00 3.25
N GLY A 158 2.54 -21.90 3.76
CA GLY A 158 2.78 -20.56 3.26
C GLY A 158 1.51 -19.81 2.87
N ALA A 159 1.70 -18.66 2.21
CA ALA A 159 0.64 -17.75 1.75
C ALA A 159 0.30 -18.01 0.29
N TYR A 160 -0.98 -17.99 -0.06
CA TYR A 160 -1.42 -18.13 -1.45
C TYR A 160 -2.74 -17.42 -1.75
N ALA A 161 -2.84 -16.87 -2.94
CA ALA A 161 -4.07 -16.63 -3.67
C ALA A 161 -3.90 -17.25 -5.05
N ILE A 162 -4.74 -18.21 -5.42
CA ILE A 162 -4.63 -18.95 -6.67
C ILE A 162 -5.91 -18.86 -7.48
N ALA A 163 -5.77 -18.94 -8.81
CA ALA A 163 -6.86 -19.32 -9.71
C ALA A 163 -6.35 -20.37 -10.68
N ILE A 164 -7.15 -21.41 -10.90
CA ILE A 164 -6.82 -22.56 -11.75
C ILE A 164 -7.97 -22.87 -12.69
N VAL A 165 -7.63 -23.20 -13.93
CA VAL A 165 -8.56 -23.63 -14.97
C VAL A 165 -8.14 -25.00 -15.53
N ASP A 166 -9.12 -25.78 -15.99
CA ASP A 166 -8.93 -27.08 -16.61
C ASP A 166 -9.59 -27.10 -18.00
N LYS A 167 -8.81 -27.33 -19.07
CA LYS A 167 -9.37 -27.38 -20.42
C LYS A 167 -10.37 -28.50 -20.65
N ARG A 168 -10.39 -29.51 -19.77
CA ARG A 168 -11.36 -30.63 -19.85
C ARG A 168 -12.73 -30.27 -19.28
N ASP A 169 -12.77 -29.21 -18.42
CA ASP A 169 -14.00 -28.61 -17.91
C ASP A 169 -13.90 -27.08 -18.00
N PRO A 170 -14.15 -26.51 -19.19
CA PRO A 170 -14.03 -25.05 -19.41
C PRO A 170 -15.19 -24.26 -18.85
N SER A 171 -16.05 -24.87 -18.04
CA SER A 171 -17.19 -24.19 -17.40
C SER A 171 -16.88 -23.65 -16.02
N GLN A 172 -15.65 -23.81 -15.50
CA GLN A 172 -15.33 -23.42 -14.14
C GLN A 172 -13.94 -22.82 -13.96
N ILE A 173 -13.83 -21.94 -12.95
CA ILE A 173 -12.58 -21.51 -12.33
C ILE A 173 -12.62 -21.93 -10.85
N ILE A 174 -11.57 -22.58 -10.37
CA ILE A 174 -11.37 -22.81 -8.93
C ILE A 174 -10.39 -21.73 -8.44
N ALA A 175 -10.79 -21.00 -7.40
CA ALA A 175 -9.95 -19.98 -6.77
C ALA A 175 -9.85 -20.23 -5.27
N ALA A 176 -8.67 -20.05 -4.68
CA ALA A 176 -8.47 -20.28 -3.25
C ALA A 176 -7.56 -19.21 -2.64
N ARG A 177 -7.73 -18.98 -1.35
CA ARG A 177 -7.00 -17.95 -0.62
C ARG A 177 -6.50 -18.43 0.74
N LYS A 178 -5.28 -18.00 1.10
CA LYS A 178 -4.72 -17.98 2.44
C LYS A 178 -3.70 -16.84 2.52
N GLN A 179 -3.95 -15.84 3.35
CA GLN A 179 -3.14 -14.63 3.59
C GLN A 179 -3.03 -13.64 2.41
N SER A 180 -2.88 -14.10 1.18
CA SER A 180 -2.86 -13.21 0.00
C SER A 180 -4.27 -12.81 -0.44
N PRO A 181 -4.55 -11.53 -0.80
CA PRO A 181 -5.91 -11.07 -1.09
C PRO A 181 -6.47 -11.65 -2.40
N LEU A 182 -7.78 -11.98 -2.38
CA LEU A 182 -8.52 -12.46 -3.55
C LEU A 182 -10.01 -12.09 -3.42
N VAL A 183 -10.57 -11.54 -4.51
CA VAL A 183 -11.92 -11.01 -4.58
C VAL A 183 -12.65 -11.61 -5.77
N VAL A 184 -13.89 -12.04 -5.59
CA VAL A 184 -14.78 -12.51 -6.66
C VAL A 184 -15.85 -11.45 -6.91
N GLY A 185 -15.98 -10.98 -8.15
CA GLY A 185 -17.07 -10.10 -8.61
C GLY A 185 -18.22 -10.91 -9.19
N ILE A 186 -19.44 -10.57 -8.83
CA ILE A 186 -20.67 -11.23 -9.29
C ILE A 186 -21.36 -10.30 -10.30
N GLY A 187 -21.29 -10.66 -11.59
CA GLY A 187 -21.97 -9.98 -12.69
C GLY A 187 -23.30 -10.63 -13.07
N ASP A 188 -23.87 -10.23 -14.21
CA ASP A 188 -25.10 -10.79 -14.74
C ASP A 188 -24.81 -12.03 -15.60
N GLY A 189 -24.81 -13.20 -14.95
CA GLY A 189 -24.47 -14.48 -15.57
C GLY A 189 -22.98 -14.62 -15.92
N GLU A 190 -22.13 -13.86 -15.26
CA GLU A 190 -20.67 -13.86 -15.43
C GLU A 190 -19.98 -13.57 -14.10
N PHE A 191 -18.71 -13.99 -13.99
CA PHE A 191 -17.91 -13.77 -12.80
C PHE A 191 -16.53 -13.20 -13.14
N PHE A 192 -16.05 -12.39 -12.24
CA PHE A 192 -14.74 -11.74 -12.29
C PHE A 192 -13.91 -12.14 -11.07
N LEU A 193 -12.62 -12.24 -11.24
CA LEU A 193 -11.68 -12.51 -10.15
C LEU A 193 -10.60 -11.44 -10.17
N GLY A 194 -10.19 -10.96 -9.00
CA GLY A 194 -9.13 -9.97 -8.87
C GLY A 194 -8.38 -10.05 -7.55
N SER A 195 -7.13 -9.61 -7.55
CA SER A 195 -6.37 -9.41 -6.29
C SER A 195 -6.96 -8.30 -5.43
N ASP A 196 -7.65 -7.34 -6.05
CA ASP A 196 -8.49 -6.33 -5.42
C ASP A 196 -9.69 -6.01 -6.33
N ALA A 197 -10.54 -5.07 -5.93
CA ALA A 197 -11.73 -4.73 -6.68
C ALA A 197 -11.49 -3.89 -7.96
N SER A 198 -10.29 -3.28 -8.13
CA SER A 198 -10.02 -2.34 -9.23
C SER A 198 -10.27 -2.91 -10.64
N PRO A 199 -9.91 -4.17 -10.97
CA PRO A 199 -10.21 -4.75 -12.28
C PRO A 199 -11.70 -5.08 -12.48
N ILE A 200 -12.48 -5.14 -11.39
CA ILE A 200 -13.85 -5.68 -11.36
C ILE A 200 -14.91 -4.58 -11.44
N ILE A 201 -14.65 -3.41 -10.82
CA ILE A 201 -15.68 -2.38 -10.56
C ILE A 201 -16.36 -1.80 -11.80
N GLU A 202 -15.74 -1.90 -12.97
CA GLU A 202 -16.35 -1.46 -14.24
C GLU A 202 -17.51 -2.37 -14.66
N TYR A 203 -17.45 -3.64 -14.26
CA TYR A 203 -18.41 -4.66 -14.68
C TYR A 203 -19.46 -4.95 -13.62
N THR A 204 -19.06 -4.90 -12.34
CA THR A 204 -19.96 -5.11 -11.20
C THR A 204 -19.44 -4.45 -9.94
N ASN A 205 -20.35 -3.96 -9.11
CA ASN A 205 -20.04 -3.45 -7.77
C ASN A 205 -20.33 -4.48 -6.66
N LYS A 206 -20.83 -5.68 -7.01
CA LYS A 206 -21.08 -6.77 -6.06
C LYS A 206 -19.86 -7.66 -5.98
N VAL A 207 -19.22 -7.70 -4.81
CA VAL A 207 -18.00 -8.48 -4.60
C VAL A 207 -18.07 -9.35 -3.36
N VAL A 208 -17.37 -10.47 -3.39
CA VAL A 208 -17.11 -11.35 -2.25
C VAL A 208 -15.61 -11.38 -2.00
N TYR A 209 -15.18 -10.91 -0.83
CA TYR A 209 -13.80 -11.06 -0.37
C TYR A 209 -13.65 -12.45 0.25
N LEU A 210 -12.80 -13.29 -0.31
CA LEU A 210 -12.56 -14.62 0.25
C LEU A 210 -11.85 -14.50 1.61
N GLU A 211 -12.19 -15.37 2.53
CA GLU A 211 -11.51 -15.53 3.83
C GLU A 211 -10.37 -16.55 3.73
N ASP A 212 -9.48 -16.56 4.71
CA ASP A 212 -8.36 -17.51 4.74
C ASP A 212 -8.86 -18.96 4.84
N GLY A 213 -8.33 -19.82 3.96
CA GLY A 213 -8.75 -21.20 3.85
C GLY A 213 -10.03 -21.42 3.01
N ASN A 214 -10.57 -20.38 2.38
CA ASN A 214 -11.72 -20.48 1.50
C ASN A 214 -11.31 -20.85 0.07
N ILE A 215 -12.16 -21.66 -0.55
CA ILE A 215 -12.10 -22.03 -1.97
C ILE A 215 -13.41 -21.59 -2.63
N ALA A 216 -13.32 -20.75 -3.64
CA ALA A 216 -14.43 -20.36 -4.49
C ALA A 216 -14.52 -21.30 -5.70
N VAL A 217 -15.67 -21.91 -5.88
CA VAL A 217 -16.05 -22.69 -7.07
C VAL A 217 -16.90 -21.75 -7.93
N ILE A 218 -16.32 -21.27 -9.01
CA ILE A 218 -16.93 -20.31 -9.93
C ILE A 218 -17.32 -21.06 -11.18
N ARG A 219 -18.61 -21.32 -11.37
CA ARG A 219 -19.12 -22.09 -12.49
C ARG A 219 -20.13 -21.28 -13.31
N LEU A 220 -19.95 -21.31 -14.62
CA LEU A 220 -20.86 -20.61 -15.54
C LEU A 220 -22.28 -21.17 -15.45
N GLY A 221 -23.26 -20.28 -15.22
CA GLY A 221 -24.68 -20.66 -15.12
C GLY A 221 -25.10 -21.14 -13.73
N GLU A 222 -24.21 -21.19 -12.76
CA GLU A 222 -24.50 -21.53 -11.36
C GLU A 222 -24.25 -20.31 -10.44
N GLU A 223 -24.78 -20.36 -9.22
CA GLU A 223 -24.45 -19.38 -8.20
C GLU A 223 -23.02 -19.60 -7.68
N LEU A 224 -22.39 -18.52 -7.23
CA LEU A 224 -21.06 -18.59 -6.60
C LEU A 224 -21.14 -19.50 -5.38
N LYS A 225 -20.29 -20.52 -5.32
CA LYS A 225 -20.14 -21.39 -4.17
C LYS A 225 -18.79 -21.18 -3.50
N VAL A 226 -18.79 -20.96 -2.19
CA VAL A 226 -17.56 -20.87 -1.38
C VAL A 226 -17.57 -21.98 -0.34
N ILE A 227 -16.46 -22.71 -0.26
CA ILE A 227 -16.28 -23.79 0.71
C ILE A 227 -14.97 -23.58 1.46
N SER A 228 -14.85 -24.16 2.65
CA SER A 228 -13.56 -24.27 3.34
C SER A 228 -12.65 -25.30 2.67
N ILE A 229 -11.36 -25.29 2.98
CA ILE A 229 -10.41 -26.33 2.53
C ILE A 229 -10.84 -27.73 2.98
N LEU A 230 -11.65 -27.83 4.05
CA LEU A 230 -12.22 -29.09 4.54
C LEU A 230 -13.53 -29.49 3.84
N GLY A 231 -14.04 -28.67 2.93
CA GLY A 231 -15.25 -28.94 2.15
C GLY A 231 -16.55 -28.42 2.77
N GLU A 232 -16.51 -27.67 3.85
CA GLU A 232 -17.68 -27.09 4.48
C GLU A 232 -18.15 -25.84 3.72
N GLU A 233 -19.45 -25.75 3.42
CA GLU A 233 -20.03 -24.56 2.80
C GLU A 233 -19.90 -23.34 3.69
N GLN A 234 -19.51 -22.19 3.09
CA GLN A 234 -19.35 -20.92 3.77
C GLN A 234 -20.44 -19.95 3.35
N GLU A 235 -20.91 -19.14 4.29
CA GLU A 235 -21.87 -18.08 4.00
C GLU A 235 -21.24 -16.99 3.12
N LEU A 236 -21.97 -16.58 2.08
CA LEU A 236 -21.51 -15.56 1.14
C LEU A 236 -21.77 -14.16 1.70
N ASN A 237 -20.71 -13.45 2.05
CA ASN A 237 -20.77 -12.05 2.44
C ASN A 237 -20.57 -11.14 1.21
N VAL A 238 -21.67 -10.88 0.48
CA VAL A 238 -21.65 -10.01 -0.70
C VAL A 238 -21.62 -8.55 -0.26
N LYS A 239 -20.55 -7.84 -0.62
CA LYS A 239 -20.39 -6.40 -0.37
C LYS A 239 -20.59 -5.60 -1.63
N LYS A 240 -21.15 -4.39 -1.49
CA LYS A 240 -21.12 -3.38 -2.55
C LYS A 240 -19.88 -2.52 -2.39
N VAL A 241 -19.16 -2.35 -3.49
CA VAL A 241 -17.98 -1.48 -3.56
C VAL A 241 -18.36 -0.21 -4.31
N ASP A 242 -18.19 0.92 -3.64
CA ASP A 242 -18.47 2.26 -4.19
C ASP A 242 -17.12 2.93 -4.51
N ILE A 243 -16.55 2.60 -5.67
CA ILE A 243 -15.33 3.24 -6.21
C ILE A 243 -15.71 3.90 -7.53
N ASP A 244 -15.48 5.22 -7.64
CA ASP A 244 -15.65 5.95 -8.89
C ASP A 244 -14.50 5.60 -9.86
N LEU A 245 -14.82 5.27 -11.10
CA LEU A 245 -13.84 4.99 -12.15
C LEU A 245 -12.88 6.17 -12.39
N GLY A 246 -13.37 7.41 -12.27
CA GLY A 246 -12.54 8.60 -12.39
C GLY A 246 -11.41 8.68 -11.36
N GLN A 247 -11.58 8.03 -10.21
CA GLN A 247 -10.54 7.99 -9.18
C GLN A 247 -9.34 7.11 -9.55
N ILE A 248 -9.53 6.12 -10.42
CA ILE A 248 -8.48 5.20 -10.89
C ILE A 248 -7.91 5.58 -12.26
N GLU A 249 -8.23 6.76 -12.78
CA GLU A 249 -7.68 7.34 -14.01
C GLU A 249 -6.82 8.56 -13.67
N LYS A 250 -5.89 8.92 -14.58
CA LYS A 250 -4.97 10.06 -14.37
C LYS A 250 -5.65 11.42 -14.37
N GLY A 251 -6.84 11.55 -14.92
CA GLY A 251 -7.64 12.80 -14.90
C GLY A 251 -6.93 14.02 -15.52
N GLY A 252 -6.13 13.83 -16.57
CA GLY A 252 -5.40 14.90 -17.25
C GLY A 252 -3.98 15.17 -16.70
N TYR A 253 -3.56 14.51 -15.63
CA TYR A 253 -2.20 14.58 -15.12
C TYR A 253 -1.27 13.63 -15.87
N ASP A 254 0.01 13.98 -15.99
CA ASP A 254 1.00 13.12 -16.62
C ASP A 254 1.20 11.79 -15.85
N HIS A 255 1.14 11.86 -14.51
CA HIS A 255 1.40 10.76 -13.61
C HIS A 255 0.37 10.69 -12.49
N PHE A 256 0.11 9.48 -11.97
CA PHE A 256 -0.75 9.28 -10.80
C PHE A 256 -0.21 10.00 -9.56
N MET A 257 1.10 9.93 -9.32
CA MET A 257 1.70 10.59 -8.17
C MET A 257 1.40 12.09 -8.16
N LEU A 258 1.50 12.79 -9.31
CA LEU A 258 1.18 14.22 -9.36
C LEU A 258 -0.30 14.47 -9.08
N LYS A 259 -1.20 13.69 -9.69
CA LYS A 259 -2.64 13.73 -9.40
C LYS A 259 -2.89 13.57 -7.89
N GLU A 260 -2.32 12.55 -7.28
CA GLU A 260 -2.49 12.21 -5.86
C GLU A 260 -1.94 13.29 -4.92
N ILE A 261 -0.87 14.00 -5.32
CA ILE A 261 -0.38 15.18 -4.60
C ILE A 261 -1.42 16.31 -4.65
N PHE A 262 -2.00 16.58 -5.83
CA PHE A 262 -3.00 17.63 -6.00
C PHE A 262 -4.38 17.29 -5.42
N GLU A 263 -4.70 16.02 -5.25
CA GLU A 263 -5.95 15.56 -4.62
C GLU A 263 -5.96 15.71 -3.08
N GLN A 264 -4.83 15.95 -2.44
CA GLN A 264 -4.72 15.95 -0.97
C GLN A 264 -5.73 16.89 -0.28
N PRO A 265 -6.00 18.12 -0.74
CA PRO A 265 -7.01 18.98 -0.12
C PRO A 265 -8.40 18.33 -0.06
N GLU A 266 -8.86 17.75 -1.16
CA GLU A 266 -10.14 17.06 -1.23
C GLU A 266 -10.14 15.77 -0.40
N CYS A 267 -9.05 15.03 -0.44
CA CYS A 267 -8.87 13.80 0.35
C CYS A 267 -8.97 14.08 1.86
N LEU A 268 -8.39 15.17 2.34
CA LEU A 268 -8.51 15.55 3.74
C LEU A 268 -9.93 16.00 4.11
N THR A 269 -10.59 16.72 3.22
CA THR A 269 -12.02 17.07 3.39
C THR A 269 -12.86 15.79 3.54
N ASN A 270 -12.63 14.79 2.69
CA ASN A 270 -13.33 13.51 2.76
C ASN A 270 -12.96 12.72 4.04
N CYS A 271 -11.69 12.75 4.44
CA CYS A 271 -11.20 12.15 5.68
C CYS A 271 -11.89 12.73 6.92
N MET A 272 -12.14 14.02 6.95
CA MET A 272 -12.76 14.73 8.08
C MET A 272 -14.29 14.73 8.03
N ARG A 273 -14.89 14.43 6.88
CA ARG A 273 -16.35 14.48 6.68
C ARG A 273 -17.10 13.64 7.69
N GLY A 274 -18.05 14.26 8.42
CA GLY A 274 -18.84 13.63 9.46
C GLY A 274 -18.09 13.30 10.76
N ARG A 275 -16.80 13.66 10.84
CA ARG A 275 -15.95 13.45 12.01
C ARG A 275 -15.63 14.73 12.76
N ILE A 276 -15.53 15.85 12.04
CA ILE A 276 -15.40 17.19 12.64
C ILE A 276 -16.74 17.87 12.52
N ASN A 277 -17.35 18.17 13.66
CA ASN A 277 -18.54 19.00 13.76
C ASN A 277 -18.14 20.37 14.29
N ILE A 278 -18.07 21.38 13.40
CA ILE A 278 -17.65 22.73 13.75
C ILE A 278 -18.69 23.45 14.60
N GLU A 279 -20.00 23.22 14.35
CA GLU A 279 -21.08 23.84 15.12
C GLU A 279 -21.10 23.33 16.58
N ALA A 280 -20.75 22.05 16.78
CA ALA A 280 -20.67 21.45 18.09
C ALA A 280 -19.26 21.50 18.69
N ASP A 281 -18.29 22.08 17.99
CA ASP A 281 -16.88 22.15 18.40
C ASP A 281 -16.33 20.79 18.89
N HIS A 282 -16.57 19.73 18.11
CA HIS A 282 -16.29 18.38 18.55
C HIS A 282 -15.76 17.48 17.42
N VAL A 283 -14.82 16.59 17.79
CA VAL A 283 -14.32 15.51 16.93
C VAL A 283 -14.92 14.19 17.34
N THR A 284 -15.59 13.52 16.40
CA THR A 284 -16.25 12.23 16.63
C THR A 284 -15.57 11.11 15.86
N LEU A 285 -15.15 10.06 16.55
CA LEU A 285 -14.68 8.82 15.95
C LEU A 285 -15.52 7.66 16.51
N SER A 286 -16.21 6.91 15.66
CA SER A 286 -17.09 5.81 16.08
C SER A 286 -16.35 4.79 16.96
N ALA A 287 -15.12 4.44 16.58
CA ALA A 287 -14.28 3.53 17.34
C ALA A 287 -14.01 4.02 18.78
N LEU A 288 -13.92 5.33 19.03
CA LEU A 288 -13.76 5.88 20.37
C LEU A 288 -15.06 5.83 21.17
N ILE A 289 -16.22 5.88 20.50
CA ILE A 289 -17.53 5.73 21.15
C ILE A 289 -17.73 4.28 21.57
N ASP A 290 -17.55 3.35 20.64
CA ASP A 290 -17.84 1.93 20.82
C ASP A 290 -16.87 1.26 21.82
N TYR A 291 -15.60 1.67 21.81
CA TYR A 291 -14.54 1.09 22.63
C TYR A 291 -13.93 2.10 23.62
N ARG A 292 -14.77 3.03 24.10
CA ARG A 292 -14.35 4.14 24.96
C ARG A 292 -13.52 3.68 26.17
N ARG A 293 -13.94 2.62 26.84
CA ARG A 293 -13.28 2.13 28.04
C ARG A 293 -11.86 1.64 27.74
N GLN A 294 -11.70 0.81 26.71
CA GLN A 294 -10.40 0.22 26.34
C GLN A 294 -9.38 1.34 25.97
N LEU A 295 -9.83 2.37 25.26
CA LEU A 295 -8.99 3.48 24.81
C LEU A 295 -8.67 4.46 25.95
N LEU A 296 -9.63 4.76 26.84
CA LEU A 296 -9.39 5.65 28.00
C LEU A 296 -8.50 5.02 29.06
N ASP A 297 -8.64 3.71 29.28
CA ASP A 297 -7.88 2.94 30.27
C ASP A 297 -6.50 2.51 29.75
N ALA A 298 -6.15 2.87 28.50
CA ALA A 298 -4.87 2.53 27.90
C ALA A 298 -3.69 3.04 28.73
N LYS A 299 -2.82 2.13 29.15
CA LYS A 299 -1.60 2.46 29.91
C LYS A 299 -0.47 2.92 29.00
N ARG A 300 -0.44 2.39 27.78
CA ARG A 300 0.53 2.67 26.75
C ARG A 300 -0.10 2.45 25.39
N ILE A 301 0.35 3.21 24.40
CA ILE A 301 0.02 3.00 22.99
C ILE A 301 1.30 2.60 22.26
N VAL A 302 1.22 1.56 21.41
CA VAL A 302 2.30 1.15 20.52
C VAL A 302 1.79 1.24 19.09
N ILE A 303 2.45 2.04 18.26
CA ILE A 303 2.13 2.17 16.83
C ILE A 303 3.04 1.22 16.05
N VAL A 304 2.46 0.34 15.23
CA VAL A 304 3.20 -0.58 14.36
C VAL A 304 2.89 -0.30 12.90
N ALA A 305 3.91 -0.07 12.09
CA ALA A 305 3.74 0.27 10.68
C ALA A 305 5.03 0.04 9.89
N CYS A 306 4.97 0.23 8.55
CA CYS A 306 6.09 0.17 7.63
C CYS A 306 6.17 1.44 6.79
N GLY A 307 7.39 1.87 6.41
CA GLY A 307 7.66 2.97 5.47
C GLY A 307 6.95 4.28 5.82
N THR A 308 6.24 4.85 4.86
CA THR A 308 5.47 6.10 4.99
C THR A 308 4.49 6.07 6.18
N SER A 309 3.82 4.93 6.42
CA SER A 309 2.91 4.79 7.57
C SER A 309 3.65 4.81 8.91
N TRP A 310 4.90 4.34 8.97
CA TRP A 310 5.74 4.46 10.16
C TRP A 310 6.10 5.93 10.43
N HIS A 311 6.41 6.72 9.38
CA HIS A 311 6.64 8.17 9.52
C HIS A 311 5.39 8.90 10.04
N ALA A 312 4.20 8.55 9.54
CA ALA A 312 2.95 9.06 10.08
C ALA A 312 2.77 8.69 11.56
N GLY A 313 3.16 7.45 11.93
CA GLY A 313 3.18 6.98 13.32
C GLY A 313 4.05 7.83 14.24
N LEU A 314 5.22 8.29 13.77
CA LEU A 314 6.10 9.17 14.56
C LEU A 314 5.43 10.53 14.88
N ILE A 315 4.64 11.08 13.96
CA ILE A 315 3.83 12.28 14.21
C ILE A 315 2.72 11.93 15.20
N GLY A 316 2.03 10.80 14.98
CA GLY A 316 0.99 10.31 15.90
C GLY A 316 1.47 10.13 17.32
N LYS A 317 2.70 9.64 17.52
CA LYS A 317 3.33 9.55 18.83
C LYS A 317 3.36 10.92 19.53
N GLN A 318 3.88 11.94 18.86
CA GLN A 318 4.00 13.28 19.45
C GLN A 318 2.61 13.85 19.79
N LEU A 319 1.62 13.67 18.90
CA LEU A 319 0.23 14.10 19.14
C LEU A 319 -0.40 13.38 20.35
N ILE A 320 -0.25 12.06 20.45
CA ILE A 320 -0.81 11.25 21.55
C ILE A 320 -0.13 11.61 22.88
N GLU A 321 1.18 11.71 22.90
CA GLU A 321 1.91 12.09 24.12
C GLU A 321 1.57 13.52 24.56
N SER A 322 1.40 14.45 23.59
CA SER A 322 1.06 15.85 23.87
C SER A 322 -0.37 16.00 24.40
N PHE A 323 -1.34 15.45 23.72
CA PHE A 323 -2.77 15.69 24.00
C PHE A 323 -3.38 14.67 24.97
N CYS A 324 -2.99 13.39 24.88
CA CYS A 324 -3.59 12.34 25.69
C CYS A 324 -2.79 12.02 26.96
N ARG A 325 -1.51 12.46 27.04
CA ARG A 325 -0.58 12.14 28.13
C ARG A 325 -0.44 10.63 28.39
N ILE A 326 -0.48 9.85 27.30
CA ILE A 326 -0.26 8.41 27.30
C ILE A 326 1.11 8.13 26.68
N PRO A 327 2.00 7.36 27.32
CA PRO A 327 3.27 6.94 26.71
C PRO A 327 3.01 6.23 25.37
N CYS A 328 3.72 6.65 24.33
CA CYS A 328 3.55 6.12 22.99
C CYS A 328 4.89 5.71 22.37
N GLU A 329 4.97 4.52 21.81
CA GLU A 329 6.11 3.99 21.08
C GLU A 329 5.74 3.78 19.62
N VAL A 330 6.71 3.88 18.71
CA VAL A 330 6.50 3.62 17.28
C VAL A 330 7.55 2.63 16.81
N GLU A 331 7.09 1.50 16.26
CA GLU A 331 7.97 0.42 15.85
C GLU A 331 7.76 0.04 14.40
N TYR A 332 8.83 -0.39 13.73
CA TYR A 332 8.70 -1.09 12.48
C TYR A 332 7.98 -2.42 12.72
N ALA A 333 6.94 -2.68 11.95
CA ALA A 333 6.15 -3.91 12.11
C ALA A 333 7.02 -5.18 11.89
N SER A 334 8.00 -5.11 10.97
CA SER A 334 8.98 -6.17 10.72
C SER A 334 9.81 -6.50 11.96
N GLU A 335 10.29 -5.48 12.69
CA GLU A 335 11.09 -5.69 13.90
C GLU A 335 10.22 -6.12 15.09
N PHE A 336 9.02 -5.52 15.22
CA PHE A 336 8.07 -5.86 16.29
C PHE A 336 7.71 -7.35 16.29
N ARG A 337 7.47 -7.94 15.13
CA ARG A 337 7.03 -9.35 15.02
C ARG A 337 8.07 -10.38 15.48
N TYR A 338 9.38 -10.06 15.40
CA TYR A 338 10.44 -11.02 15.70
C TYR A 338 11.13 -10.82 17.06
N ARG A 339 11.09 -9.62 17.63
CA ARG A 339 11.85 -9.32 18.86
C ARG A 339 11.19 -9.74 20.17
N ASN A 340 10.05 -10.46 20.16
CA ASN A 340 9.28 -10.81 21.35
C ASN A 340 8.88 -9.56 22.18
N PRO A 341 8.05 -8.65 21.64
CA PRO A 341 7.76 -7.36 22.25
C PRO A 341 7.06 -7.52 23.61
N VAL A 342 7.35 -6.59 24.51
CA VAL A 342 6.65 -6.48 25.79
C VAL A 342 5.36 -5.71 25.54
N VAL A 343 4.28 -6.43 25.25
CA VAL A 343 2.94 -5.91 24.98
C VAL A 343 1.91 -6.87 25.59
N GLY A 344 0.77 -6.36 26.03
CA GLY A 344 -0.25 -7.21 26.63
C GLY A 344 -1.50 -6.45 27.08
N LYS A 345 -2.24 -7.03 28.00
CA LYS A 345 -3.51 -6.47 28.52
C LYS A 345 -3.31 -5.07 29.11
N GLY A 346 -4.07 -4.12 28.59
CA GLY A 346 -3.99 -2.70 28.96
C GLY A 346 -3.13 -1.87 28.02
N ASP A 347 -2.43 -2.49 27.06
CA ASP A 347 -1.80 -1.79 25.95
C ASP A 347 -2.77 -1.71 24.76
N VAL A 348 -2.69 -0.60 24.01
CA VAL A 348 -3.37 -0.42 22.73
C VAL A 348 -2.31 -0.45 21.62
N VAL A 349 -2.48 -1.32 20.64
CA VAL A 349 -1.61 -1.36 19.46
C VAL A 349 -2.34 -0.72 18.29
N ILE A 350 -1.80 0.37 17.75
CA ILE A 350 -2.32 1.05 16.56
C ILE A 350 -1.56 0.53 15.34
N ALA A 351 -2.26 -0.15 14.44
CA ALA A 351 -1.69 -0.62 13.18
C ALA A 351 -2.06 0.32 12.03
N ILE A 352 -1.05 0.85 11.33
CA ILE A 352 -1.27 1.81 10.24
C ILE A 352 -0.83 1.18 8.92
N SER A 353 -1.72 1.19 7.90
CA SER A 353 -1.41 0.69 6.56
C SER A 353 -2.28 1.38 5.50
N GLN A 354 -1.68 1.80 4.39
CA GLN A 354 -2.43 2.31 3.25
C GLN A 354 -3.22 1.18 2.58
N SER A 355 -2.56 0.08 2.21
CA SER A 355 -3.19 -1.04 1.50
C SER A 355 -4.05 -1.94 2.39
N GLY A 356 -3.78 -1.94 3.70
CA GLY A 356 -4.36 -2.90 4.63
C GLY A 356 -3.96 -4.36 4.40
N GLU A 357 -2.91 -4.60 3.60
CA GLU A 357 -2.44 -5.93 3.21
C GLU A 357 -0.94 -6.14 3.49
N THR A 358 -0.30 -5.24 4.24
CA THR A 358 1.13 -5.34 4.57
C THR A 358 1.39 -6.54 5.48
N ALA A 359 2.18 -7.50 5.00
CA ALA A 359 2.41 -8.78 5.67
C ALA A 359 2.97 -8.61 7.10
N ASP A 360 4.03 -7.80 7.25
CA ASP A 360 4.62 -7.55 8.57
C ASP A 360 3.65 -6.92 9.55
N THR A 361 2.82 -5.96 9.07
CA THR A 361 1.81 -5.31 9.93
C THR A 361 0.73 -6.31 10.36
N LEU A 362 0.29 -7.21 9.47
CA LEU A 362 -0.64 -8.27 9.82
C LEU A 362 -0.07 -9.23 10.86
N ALA A 363 1.18 -9.65 10.68
CA ALA A 363 1.85 -10.52 11.65
C ALA A 363 2.08 -9.84 13.00
N ALA A 364 2.41 -8.55 13.01
CA ALA A 364 2.52 -7.75 14.24
C ALA A 364 1.20 -7.65 14.99
N ILE A 365 0.08 -7.43 14.27
CA ILE A 365 -1.28 -7.45 14.84
C ILE A 365 -1.57 -8.79 15.51
N GLN A 366 -1.30 -9.89 14.81
CA GLN A 366 -1.59 -11.23 15.29
C GLN A 366 -0.83 -11.54 16.58
N LEU A 367 0.49 -11.24 16.59
CA LEU A 367 1.33 -11.39 17.77
C LEU A 367 0.83 -10.54 18.95
N ALA A 368 0.45 -9.28 18.69
CA ALA A 368 -0.07 -8.39 19.74
C ALA A 368 -1.41 -8.90 20.32
N LYS A 369 -2.31 -9.43 19.49
CA LYS A 369 -3.56 -10.08 19.95
C LYS A 369 -3.31 -11.32 20.79
N GLU A 370 -2.40 -12.19 20.38
CA GLU A 370 -2.01 -13.39 21.15
C GLU A 370 -1.48 -13.01 22.54
N LYS A 371 -0.84 -11.86 22.67
CA LYS A 371 -0.37 -11.30 23.95
C LYS A 371 -1.46 -10.54 24.74
N GLY A 372 -2.65 -10.38 24.19
CA GLY A 372 -3.81 -9.77 24.84
C GLY A 372 -3.93 -8.26 24.74
N ALA A 373 -3.21 -7.61 23.81
CA ALA A 373 -3.36 -6.20 23.51
C ALA A 373 -4.65 -5.91 22.73
N PHE A 374 -5.20 -4.70 22.89
CA PHE A 374 -6.31 -4.19 22.09
C PHE A 374 -5.79 -3.56 20.81
N ILE A 375 -6.36 -3.91 19.66
CA ILE A 375 -5.86 -3.50 18.35
C ILE A 375 -6.76 -2.47 17.70
N TYR A 376 -6.18 -1.33 17.33
CA TYR A 376 -6.82 -0.26 16.57
C TYR A 376 -6.22 -0.13 15.18
N GLY A 377 -7.03 -0.19 14.12
CA GLY A 377 -6.57 -0.11 12.73
C GLY A 377 -6.76 1.29 12.13
N ILE A 378 -5.73 1.82 11.44
CA ILE A 378 -5.84 2.99 10.57
C ILE A 378 -5.50 2.57 9.16
N CYS A 379 -6.50 2.46 8.29
CA CYS A 379 -6.34 1.93 6.94
C CYS A 379 -7.05 2.78 5.89
N ASN A 380 -6.61 2.67 4.62
CA ASN A 380 -7.32 3.28 3.50
C ASN A 380 -8.24 2.28 2.79
N ALA A 381 -7.72 1.10 2.46
CA ALA A 381 -8.46 0.11 1.68
C ALA A 381 -9.56 -0.57 2.52
N ILE A 382 -10.81 -0.28 2.16
CA ILE A 382 -11.99 -0.85 2.83
C ILE A 382 -12.07 -2.36 2.54
N GLY A 383 -12.32 -3.15 3.60
CA GLY A 383 -12.46 -4.60 3.49
C GLY A 383 -11.16 -5.38 3.32
N SER A 384 -10.00 -4.71 3.40
CA SER A 384 -8.69 -5.37 3.39
C SER A 384 -8.43 -6.19 4.67
N SER A 385 -7.32 -6.91 4.71
CA SER A 385 -7.03 -7.89 5.77
C SER A 385 -6.78 -7.25 7.14
N ILE A 386 -6.06 -6.11 7.20
CA ILE A 386 -5.77 -5.42 8.48
C ILE A 386 -7.04 -4.95 9.19
N PRO A 387 -7.99 -4.22 8.56
CA PRO A 387 -9.24 -3.84 9.23
C PRO A 387 -10.06 -5.03 9.75
N ARG A 388 -10.02 -6.17 9.07
CA ARG A 388 -10.70 -7.38 9.54
C ARG A 388 -9.98 -8.03 10.72
N ALA A 389 -8.66 -7.87 10.79
CA ALA A 389 -7.84 -8.43 11.88
C ALA A 389 -7.82 -7.55 13.13
N THR A 390 -8.23 -6.28 13.08
CA THR A 390 -8.27 -5.36 14.22
C THR A 390 -9.57 -5.45 15.01
N ASP A 391 -9.58 -5.01 16.27
CA ASP A 391 -10.78 -5.00 17.10
C ASP A 391 -11.70 -3.84 16.73
N THR A 392 -11.11 -2.74 16.30
CA THR A 392 -11.78 -1.53 15.77
C THR A 392 -10.81 -0.69 14.96
N GLY A 393 -11.27 0.40 14.35
CA GLY A 393 -10.38 1.28 13.62
C GLY A 393 -11.09 2.44 12.90
N THR A 394 -10.29 3.16 12.13
CA THR A 394 -10.75 4.31 11.34
C THR A 394 -10.17 4.24 9.93
N TYR A 395 -11.03 4.30 8.91
CA TYR A 395 -10.58 4.45 7.53
C TYR A 395 -10.20 5.90 7.24
N ILE A 396 -9.13 6.11 6.47
CA ILE A 396 -8.67 7.47 6.12
C ILE A 396 -9.44 8.10 4.96
N HIS A 397 -10.19 7.34 4.17
CA HIS A 397 -11.07 7.80 3.09
C HIS A 397 -10.42 8.74 2.06
N VAL A 398 -9.16 8.51 1.70
CA VAL A 398 -8.46 9.31 0.68
C VAL A 398 -8.63 8.78 -0.75
N GLY A 399 -9.50 7.79 -0.93
CA GLY A 399 -9.70 7.10 -2.21
C GLY A 399 -8.54 6.19 -2.60
N PRO A 400 -8.59 5.55 -3.77
CA PRO A 400 -7.51 4.71 -4.28
C PRO A 400 -6.22 5.51 -4.47
N GLU A 401 -5.08 4.94 -4.08
CA GLU A 401 -3.75 5.49 -4.28
C GLU A 401 -2.94 4.50 -5.12
N ILE A 402 -2.60 4.90 -6.35
CA ILE A 402 -2.05 4.03 -7.40
C ILE A 402 -0.55 4.21 -7.55
N GLY A 403 -0.05 5.45 -7.46
CA GLY A 403 1.38 5.71 -7.45
C GLY A 403 2.09 4.87 -6.39
N VAL A 404 3.19 4.20 -6.76
CA VAL A 404 3.89 3.29 -5.82
C VAL A 404 4.37 4.04 -4.58
N ALA A 405 4.95 5.23 -4.75
CA ALA A 405 5.32 6.11 -3.64
C ALA A 405 4.05 6.77 -3.05
N SER A 406 3.75 6.49 -1.79
CA SER A 406 2.57 7.03 -1.11
C SER A 406 2.68 8.55 -0.89
N THR A 407 1.58 9.27 -1.09
CA THR A 407 1.45 10.73 -0.92
C THR A 407 0.25 11.09 -0.08
N LYS A 408 -0.96 11.01 -0.64
CA LYS A 408 -2.22 11.37 0.03
C LYS A 408 -2.58 10.44 1.20
N ALA A 409 -2.12 9.20 1.18
CA ALA A 409 -2.30 8.29 2.30
C ALA A 409 -1.55 8.77 3.55
N PHE A 410 -0.35 9.34 3.40
CA PHE A 410 0.41 9.92 4.51
C PHE A 410 -0.37 11.03 5.20
N THR A 411 -0.81 12.04 4.44
CA THR A 411 -1.55 13.18 5.01
C THR A 411 -2.89 12.74 5.59
N GLY A 412 -3.59 11.77 4.97
CA GLY A 412 -4.79 11.16 5.53
C GLY A 412 -4.54 10.43 6.85
N GLN A 413 -3.44 9.68 6.97
CA GLN A 413 -3.04 9.00 8.21
C GLN A 413 -2.72 10.00 9.32
N VAL A 414 -1.96 11.05 9.02
CA VAL A 414 -1.65 12.13 9.97
C VAL A 414 -2.93 12.83 10.43
N THR A 415 -3.87 13.10 9.52
CA THR A 415 -5.17 13.70 9.84
C THR A 415 -5.99 12.83 10.79
N VAL A 416 -6.06 11.50 10.55
CA VAL A 416 -6.76 10.57 11.46
C VAL A 416 -6.08 10.48 12.80
N LEU A 417 -4.74 10.43 12.85
CA LEU A 417 -3.98 10.44 14.10
C LEU A 417 -4.19 11.73 14.90
N THR A 418 -4.29 12.89 14.22
CA THR A 418 -4.63 14.16 14.85
C THR A 418 -6.03 14.12 15.45
N MET A 419 -7.03 13.69 14.70
CA MET A 419 -8.41 13.54 15.19
C MET A 419 -8.49 12.53 16.35
N PHE A 420 -7.77 11.42 16.26
CA PHE A 420 -7.71 10.42 17.33
C PHE A 420 -7.13 11.00 18.62
N ALA A 421 -6.00 11.70 18.53
CA ALA A 421 -5.36 12.31 19.68
C ALA A 421 -6.22 13.43 20.31
N LEU A 422 -6.88 14.24 19.48
CA LEU A 422 -7.83 15.26 19.95
C LEU A 422 -9.01 14.65 20.68
N ALA A 423 -9.70 13.69 20.05
CA ALA A 423 -10.89 13.06 20.63
C ALA A 423 -10.57 12.26 21.91
N LEU A 424 -9.43 11.55 21.93
CA LEU A 424 -8.99 10.82 23.11
C LEU A 424 -8.54 11.78 24.23
N GLY A 425 -7.79 12.83 23.90
CA GLY A 425 -7.32 13.82 24.86
C GLY A 425 -8.47 14.62 25.49
N GLU A 426 -9.50 14.98 24.70
CA GLU A 426 -10.72 15.60 25.21
C GLU A 426 -11.47 14.64 26.14
N ALA A 427 -11.67 13.39 25.71
CA ALA A 427 -12.38 12.38 26.50
C ALA A 427 -11.68 12.03 27.83
N LYS A 428 -10.33 12.17 27.88
CA LYS A 428 -9.52 12.03 29.10
C LYS A 428 -9.44 13.30 29.94
N GLY A 429 -9.82 14.46 29.39
CA GLY A 429 -9.64 15.76 30.04
C GLY A 429 -8.17 16.19 30.15
N THR A 430 -7.29 15.72 29.28
CA THR A 430 -5.84 16.00 29.34
C THR A 430 -5.42 17.15 28.42
N ILE A 431 -6.25 17.55 27.46
CA ILE A 431 -6.06 18.74 26.61
C ILE A 431 -6.94 19.89 27.12
N LYS A 432 -6.43 21.11 27.14
CA LYS A 432 -7.20 22.30 27.49
C LYS A 432 -8.23 22.60 26.40
N ARG A 433 -9.43 23.06 26.80
CA ARG A 433 -10.52 23.34 25.83
C ARG A 433 -10.13 24.35 24.76
N ASP A 434 -9.45 25.42 25.14
CA ASP A 434 -9.02 26.47 24.19
C ASP A 434 -8.01 25.94 23.18
N GLU A 435 -7.06 25.12 23.61
CA GLU A 435 -6.09 24.46 22.74
C GLU A 435 -6.78 23.48 21.79
N TYR A 436 -7.68 22.67 22.32
CA TYR A 436 -8.49 21.75 21.53
C TYR A 436 -9.25 22.47 20.41
N LEU A 437 -10.00 23.52 20.77
CA LEU A 437 -10.80 24.30 19.80
C LEU A 437 -9.92 24.96 18.72
N LYS A 438 -8.77 25.50 19.14
CA LYS A 438 -7.80 26.09 18.21
C LYS A 438 -7.32 25.07 17.18
N VAL A 439 -6.95 23.87 17.62
CA VAL A 439 -6.45 22.82 16.71
C VAL A 439 -7.58 22.30 15.82
N VAL A 440 -8.78 22.06 16.33
CA VAL A 440 -9.94 21.61 15.55
C VAL A 440 -10.30 22.63 14.46
N SER A 441 -10.39 23.91 14.82
CA SER A 441 -10.69 24.97 13.87
C SER A 441 -9.66 25.07 12.75
N GLU A 442 -8.37 24.98 13.10
CA GLU A 442 -7.31 25.07 12.11
C GLU A 442 -7.20 23.79 11.26
N LEU A 443 -7.37 22.61 11.85
CA LEU A 443 -7.40 21.35 11.11
C LEU A 443 -8.48 21.37 10.01
N ASN A 444 -9.64 21.96 10.29
CA ASN A 444 -10.71 22.12 9.30
C ASN A 444 -10.33 23.06 8.15
N ARG A 445 -9.39 23.99 8.36
CA ARG A 445 -8.88 24.93 7.35
C ARG A 445 -7.72 24.36 6.53
N ILE A 446 -7.08 23.26 6.99
CA ILE A 446 -5.91 22.67 6.32
C ILE A 446 -6.15 22.40 4.83
N PRO A 447 -7.31 21.87 4.37
CA PRO A 447 -7.55 21.69 2.93
C PRO A 447 -7.36 22.96 2.09
N GLU A 448 -7.83 24.09 2.58
CA GLU A 448 -7.67 25.38 1.87
C GLU A 448 -6.21 25.88 1.93
N ILE A 449 -5.55 25.70 3.05
CA ILE A 449 -4.12 26.03 3.20
C ILE A 449 -3.27 25.17 2.25
N MET A 450 -3.59 23.87 2.10
CA MET A 450 -2.91 23.00 1.15
C MET A 450 -3.06 23.46 -0.30
N LYS A 451 -4.22 24.01 -0.69
CA LYS A 451 -4.41 24.58 -2.04
C LYS A 451 -3.45 25.76 -2.28
N GLU A 452 -3.24 26.61 -1.27
CA GLU A 452 -2.23 27.69 -1.35
C GLU A 452 -0.83 27.11 -1.53
N VAL A 453 -0.45 26.09 -0.76
CA VAL A 453 0.88 25.45 -0.87
C VAL A 453 1.08 24.81 -2.25
N LEU A 454 0.06 24.19 -2.83
CA LEU A 454 0.13 23.58 -4.15
C LEU A 454 0.42 24.61 -5.26
N THR A 455 0.18 25.90 -5.05
CA THR A 455 0.59 26.96 -5.99
C THR A 455 2.11 27.10 -6.13
N THR A 456 2.87 26.55 -5.18
CA THR A 456 4.35 26.51 -5.24
C THR A 456 4.88 25.51 -6.26
N ASN A 457 4.02 24.71 -6.90
CA ASN A 457 4.41 23.64 -7.83
C ASN A 457 5.41 24.10 -8.91
N GLU A 458 5.16 25.24 -9.57
CA GLU A 458 6.03 25.76 -10.61
C GLU A 458 7.41 26.15 -10.06
N LYS A 459 7.45 26.83 -8.90
CA LYS A 459 8.69 27.18 -8.23
C LYS A 459 9.50 25.95 -7.84
N VAL A 460 8.84 24.93 -7.28
CA VAL A 460 9.49 23.66 -6.91
C VAL A 460 9.98 22.90 -8.14
N ARG A 461 9.27 22.96 -9.26
CA ARG A 461 9.71 22.39 -10.53
C ARG A 461 11.01 23.04 -11.04
N ASP A 462 11.08 24.36 -11.01
CA ASP A 462 12.28 25.09 -11.46
C ASP A 462 13.47 24.83 -10.53
N LEU A 463 13.22 24.80 -9.22
CA LEU A 463 14.20 24.41 -8.21
C LEU A 463 14.71 22.97 -8.45
N ALA A 464 13.83 22.02 -8.72
CA ALA A 464 14.20 20.63 -8.97
C ALA A 464 15.20 20.48 -10.14
N ARG A 465 15.09 21.32 -11.19
CA ARG A 465 16.03 21.33 -12.33
C ARG A 465 17.45 21.68 -11.90
N THR A 466 17.60 22.58 -10.94
CA THR A 466 18.90 23.02 -10.42
C THR A 466 19.64 21.88 -9.71
N PHE A 467 18.92 20.96 -9.07
CA PHE A 467 19.51 19.91 -8.23
C PHE A 467 19.53 18.51 -8.86
N THR A 468 19.28 18.39 -10.17
CA THR A 468 19.32 17.10 -10.88
C THR A 468 20.70 16.45 -10.90
N TYR A 469 21.78 17.22 -10.72
CA TYR A 469 23.15 16.73 -10.64
C TYR A 469 23.42 15.92 -9.36
N ALA A 470 22.69 16.20 -8.28
CA ALA A 470 22.99 15.65 -6.98
C ALA A 470 22.78 14.11 -6.93
N HIS A 471 23.70 13.46 -6.25
CA HIS A 471 23.66 12.03 -5.96
C HIS A 471 23.19 11.72 -4.54
N ASN A 472 23.34 12.69 -3.65
CA ASN A 472 22.98 12.59 -2.24
C ASN A 472 22.18 13.83 -1.82
N PHE A 473 21.29 13.67 -0.84
CA PHE A 473 20.54 14.73 -0.18
C PHE A 473 20.44 14.47 1.32
N LEU A 474 20.53 15.53 2.12
CA LEU A 474 20.11 15.48 3.51
C LEU A 474 18.79 16.23 3.70
N TYR A 475 17.95 15.70 4.59
CA TYR A 475 16.71 16.32 5.01
C TYR A 475 16.75 16.51 6.53
N LEU A 476 16.52 17.73 6.97
CA LEU A 476 16.63 18.09 8.39
C LEU A 476 15.31 18.67 8.91
N GLY A 477 14.88 18.19 10.08
CA GLY A 477 13.73 18.70 10.80
C GLY A 477 13.90 18.57 12.30
N ARG A 478 13.06 19.26 13.06
CA ARG A 478 12.97 19.13 14.53
C ARG A 478 11.52 18.96 14.95
N GLY A 479 11.28 18.31 16.10
CA GLY A 479 9.93 18.09 16.62
C GLY A 479 9.05 17.40 15.58
N TYR A 480 7.89 17.96 15.30
CA TYR A 480 6.96 17.46 14.28
C TYR A 480 7.53 17.46 12.86
N SER A 481 8.50 18.31 12.57
CA SER A 481 9.14 18.41 11.25
C SER A 481 10.18 17.32 10.98
N TYR A 482 10.70 16.60 12.01
CA TYR A 482 11.63 15.49 11.80
C TYR A 482 11.02 14.31 11.02
N PRO A 483 9.84 13.80 11.39
CA PRO A 483 9.18 12.76 10.59
C PRO A 483 8.86 13.22 9.15
N VAL A 484 8.60 14.51 8.94
CA VAL A 484 8.39 15.09 7.60
C VAL A 484 9.68 15.08 6.79
N ALA A 485 10.82 15.38 7.41
CA ALA A 485 12.13 15.26 6.79
C ALA A 485 12.44 13.81 6.36
N LEU A 486 12.12 12.81 7.20
CA LEU A 486 12.22 11.39 6.87
C LEU A 486 11.34 11.05 5.66
N GLU A 487 10.10 11.53 5.63
CA GLU A 487 9.16 11.27 4.54
C GLU A 487 9.62 11.90 3.23
N GLY A 488 10.10 13.15 3.25
CA GLY A 488 10.67 13.82 2.07
C GLY A 488 11.88 13.07 1.52
N ALA A 489 12.79 12.62 2.38
CA ALA A 489 13.94 11.81 2.00
C ALA A 489 13.51 10.46 1.40
N LEU A 490 12.49 9.81 1.98
CA LEU A 490 11.93 8.57 1.46
C LEU A 490 11.36 8.77 0.05
N LYS A 491 10.55 9.80 -0.17
CA LYS A 491 9.97 10.09 -1.49
C LYS A 491 11.05 10.32 -2.54
N LEU A 492 12.07 11.10 -2.22
CA LEU A 492 13.16 11.38 -3.17
C LEU A 492 13.90 10.09 -3.55
N LYS A 493 14.29 9.26 -2.59
CA LYS A 493 15.03 8.01 -2.89
C LYS A 493 14.20 7.00 -3.67
N GLU A 494 12.91 6.86 -3.37
CA GLU A 494 12.02 5.90 -4.01
C GLU A 494 11.90 6.11 -5.52
N ILE A 495 11.73 7.36 -5.95
CA ILE A 495 11.35 7.66 -7.34
C ILE A 495 12.48 8.26 -8.18
N SER A 496 13.48 8.92 -7.57
CA SER A 496 14.63 9.51 -8.30
C SER A 496 15.89 8.66 -8.26
N TYR A 497 15.97 7.70 -7.32
CA TYR A 497 17.13 6.86 -7.01
C TYR A 497 18.34 7.65 -6.49
N ILE A 498 18.12 8.88 -6.01
CA ILE A 498 19.10 9.67 -5.29
C ILE A 498 19.15 9.13 -3.86
N HIS A 499 20.33 8.95 -3.30
CA HIS A 499 20.47 8.62 -1.88
C HIS A 499 20.03 9.82 -1.05
N ALA A 500 19.00 9.67 -0.24
CA ALA A 500 18.47 10.73 0.61
C ALA A 500 18.20 10.22 2.03
N GLU A 501 18.61 10.98 3.02
CA GLU A 501 18.43 10.62 4.43
C GLU A 501 17.85 11.78 5.22
N GLY A 502 16.96 11.45 6.16
CA GLY A 502 16.37 12.40 7.10
C GLY A 502 17.01 12.27 8.48
N TYR A 503 17.34 13.42 9.11
CA TYR A 503 17.89 13.45 10.46
C TYR A 503 17.18 14.47 11.33
N PRO A 504 17.10 14.24 12.66
CA PRO A 504 16.85 15.34 13.60
C PRO A 504 17.97 16.36 13.43
N ALA A 505 17.65 17.64 13.18
CA ALA A 505 18.66 18.63 12.79
C ALA A 505 19.80 18.78 13.81
N ALA A 506 19.54 18.52 15.10
CA ALA A 506 20.59 18.52 16.12
C ALA A 506 21.58 17.38 15.97
N GLU A 507 21.10 16.19 15.55
CA GLU A 507 21.95 14.99 15.40
C GLU A 507 22.91 15.09 14.21
N MET A 508 22.69 16.06 13.31
CA MET A 508 23.65 16.35 12.24
C MET A 508 25.07 16.51 12.77
N LYS A 509 25.24 17.12 13.95
CA LYS A 509 26.55 17.37 14.60
C LYS A 509 27.27 16.10 15.05
N HIS A 510 26.55 15.00 15.20
CA HIS A 510 27.07 13.74 15.73
C HIS A 510 27.46 12.73 14.61
N GLY A 511 27.81 13.23 13.44
CA GLY A 511 28.31 12.43 12.32
C GLY A 511 27.93 12.98 10.96
N PRO A 512 26.65 13.13 10.61
CA PRO A 512 26.21 13.53 9.26
C PRO A 512 26.78 14.85 8.74
N ILE A 513 27.18 15.78 9.61
CA ILE A 513 27.82 17.03 9.23
C ILE A 513 29.12 16.85 8.44
N ALA A 514 29.77 15.69 8.59
CA ALA A 514 30.97 15.35 7.84
C ALA A 514 30.71 15.17 6.34
N LEU A 515 29.45 14.95 5.95
CA LEU A 515 29.02 14.77 4.56
C LEU A 515 28.69 16.09 3.87
N ILE A 516 28.65 17.22 4.61
CA ILE A 516 28.27 18.53 4.08
C ILE A 516 29.40 19.07 3.21
N ASP A 517 29.10 19.29 1.93
CA ASP A 517 29.94 19.96 0.94
C ASP A 517 29.08 20.78 -0.04
N SER A 518 29.71 21.34 -1.08
CA SER A 518 29.03 22.16 -2.10
C SER A 518 28.11 21.37 -3.03
N ASP A 519 28.26 20.04 -3.11
CA ASP A 519 27.60 19.18 -4.07
C ASP A 519 26.43 18.39 -3.46
N MET A 520 26.29 18.44 -2.11
CA MET A 520 25.21 17.79 -1.39
C MET A 520 24.17 18.80 -0.90
N PRO A 521 23.00 18.90 -1.55
CA PRO A 521 21.92 19.74 -1.09
C PRO A 521 21.36 19.29 0.27
N VAL A 522 21.01 20.25 1.12
CA VAL A 522 20.39 20.03 2.42
C VAL A 522 19.03 20.71 2.44
N VAL A 523 17.97 19.92 2.54
CA VAL A 523 16.60 20.42 2.72
C VAL A 523 16.35 20.59 4.20
N VAL A 524 15.93 21.79 4.62
CA VAL A 524 15.69 22.12 6.04
C VAL A 524 14.26 22.63 6.20
N ILE A 525 13.49 22.02 7.10
CA ILE A 525 12.17 22.51 7.49
C ILE A 525 12.37 23.48 8.65
N ALA A 526 12.13 24.77 8.41
CA ALA A 526 12.52 25.88 9.26
C ALA A 526 11.37 26.91 9.44
N THR A 527 10.20 26.41 9.77
CA THR A 527 9.00 27.21 10.04
C THR A 527 9.06 27.92 11.41
N HIS A 528 8.26 28.97 11.59
CA HIS A 528 8.19 29.71 12.85
C HIS A 528 7.48 28.89 13.94
N ASN A 529 8.25 28.11 14.68
CA ASN A 529 7.80 27.32 15.83
C ASN A 529 8.78 27.42 16.99
N ALA A 530 8.53 26.68 18.07
CA ALA A 530 9.39 26.72 19.28
C ALA A 530 10.87 26.35 19.03
N MET A 531 11.18 25.68 17.91
CA MET A 531 12.53 25.23 17.56
C MET A 531 13.23 26.15 16.55
N TYR A 532 12.59 27.21 16.07
CA TYR A 532 13.07 28.09 15.00
C TYR A 532 14.53 28.53 15.16
N GLU A 533 14.88 29.15 16.31
CA GLU A 533 16.23 29.63 16.60
C GLU A 533 17.28 28.50 16.55
N LYS A 534 16.88 27.30 16.95
CA LYS A 534 17.76 26.13 16.91
C LYS A 534 17.97 25.62 15.49
N VAL A 535 16.94 25.68 14.66
CA VAL A 535 17.03 25.32 13.24
C VAL A 535 17.84 26.35 12.47
N LEU A 536 17.67 27.66 12.76
CA LEU A 536 18.49 28.75 12.22
C LEU A 536 19.98 28.51 12.49
N SER A 537 20.34 28.15 13.72
CA SER A 537 21.72 27.80 14.07
C SER A 537 22.24 26.60 13.25
N ASN A 538 21.42 25.58 13.03
CA ASN A 538 21.82 24.45 12.21
C ASN A 538 22.05 24.85 10.74
N ILE A 539 21.22 25.74 10.17
CA ILE A 539 21.43 26.30 8.82
C ILE A 539 22.77 27.05 8.75
N GLN A 540 23.09 27.88 9.73
CA GLN A 540 24.36 28.61 9.78
C GLN A 540 25.57 27.64 9.81
N GLU A 541 25.47 26.53 10.53
CA GLU A 541 26.52 25.51 10.59
C GLU A 541 26.73 24.81 9.24
N ILE A 542 25.64 24.56 8.47
CA ILE A 542 25.70 24.02 7.12
C ILE A 542 26.37 25.03 6.19
N LYS A 543 25.95 26.29 6.24
CA LYS A 543 26.50 27.37 5.40
C LYS A 543 27.98 27.62 5.68
N ALA A 544 28.43 27.53 6.94
CA ALA A 544 29.83 27.62 7.32
C ALA A 544 30.72 26.53 6.65
N ARG A 545 30.13 25.46 6.14
CA ARG A 545 30.78 24.36 5.42
C ARG A 545 30.48 24.37 3.92
N GLN A 546 30.03 25.50 3.39
CA GLN A 546 29.67 25.67 1.99
C GLN A 546 28.50 24.81 1.51
N GLY A 547 27.72 24.21 2.42
CA GLY A 547 26.56 23.42 2.08
C GLY A 547 25.47 24.25 1.39
N ARG A 548 24.75 23.65 0.46
CA ARG A 548 23.63 24.26 -0.24
C ARG A 548 22.33 23.96 0.49
N VAL A 549 21.63 25.02 0.91
CA VAL A 549 20.42 24.92 1.73
C VAL A 549 19.17 25.25 0.92
N ILE A 550 18.23 24.32 0.90
CA ILE A 550 16.85 24.51 0.44
C ILE A 550 16.00 24.60 1.71
N ALA A 551 15.49 25.77 2.05
CA ALA A 551 14.73 25.98 3.27
C ALA A 551 13.21 26.05 2.99
N LEU A 552 12.42 25.29 3.75
CA LEU A 552 10.98 25.49 3.88
C LEU A 552 10.76 26.43 5.06
N VAL A 553 10.24 27.61 4.80
CA VAL A 553 10.10 28.67 5.81
C VAL A 553 8.67 29.17 5.93
N SER A 554 8.32 29.78 7.04
CA SER A 554 7.07 30.53 7.17
C SER A 554 7.05 31.72 6.21
N LYS A 555 5.89 32.03 5.67
CA LYS A 555 5.69 33.12 4.71
C LYS A 555 6.20 34.45 5.26
N GLY A 556 7.09 35.10 4.49
CA GLY A 556 7.70 36.39 4.88
C GLY A 556 8.88 36.27 5.82
N ASP A 557 9.48 35.09 5.99
CA ASP A 557 10.73 34.94 6.76
C ASP A 557 11.94 35.50 6.00
N ASP A 558 12.31 36.72 6.31
CA ASP A 558 13.50 37.36 5.72
C ASP A 558 14.83 36.89 6.33
N THR A 559 14.80 36.27 7.51
CA THR A 559 16.02 35.90 8.25
C THR A 559 16.69 34.71 7.61
N ILE A 560 15.95 33.61 7.42
CA ILE A 560 16.48 32.41 6.77
C ILE A 560 16.63 32.65 5.26
N ALA A 561 15.74 33.43 4.63
CA ALA A 561 15.81 33.74 3.21
C ALA A 561 17.12 34.44 2.81
N ARG A 562 17.77 35.17 3.71
CA ARG A 562 19.09 35.84 3.45
C ARG A 562 20.27 34.87 3.49
N ILE A 563 20.13 33.70 4.10
CA ILE A 563 21.25 32.76 4.30
C ILE A 563 21.09 31.45 3.54
N ALA A 564 19.85 31.04 3.25
CA ALA A 564 19.57 29.87 2.43
C ALA A 564 19.86 30.17 0.95
N ASP A 565 20.17 29.12 0.18
CA ASP A 565 20.37 29.28 -1.27
C ASP A 565 19.03 29.30 -2.01
N GLU A 566 18.07 28.53 -1.52
CA GLU A 566 16.71 28.45 -2.06
C GLU A 566 15.69 28.41 -0.92
N VAL A 567 14.54 29.02 -1.13
CA VAL A 567 13.47 29.11 -0.13
C VAL A 567 12.14 28.69 -0.74
N ILE A 568 11.38 27.92 0.02
CA ILE A 568 9.96 27.61 -0.28
C ILE A 568 9.14 28.13 0.89
N GLU A 569 8.30 29.13 0.64
CA GLU A 569 7.44 29.71 1.67
C GLU A 569 6.19 28.88 1.92
N LEU A 570 5.84 28.71 3.17
CA LEU A 570 4.65 28.02 3.64
C LEU A 570 3.74 28.97 4.42
N PRO A 571 2.42 28.87 4.29
CA PRO A 571 1.49 29.54 5.19
C PRO A 571 1.74 29.12 6.65
N ASP A 572 1.57 30.05 7.59
CA ASP A 572 1.66 29.75 9.00
C ASP A 572 0.51 28.85 9.45
N VAL A 573 0.85 27.81 10.18
CA VAL A 573 -0.09 26.87 10.81
C VAL A 573 0.40 26.51 12.21
N ILE A 574 -0.51 25.99 13.04
CA ILE A 574 -0.14 25.47 14.37
C ILE A 574 0.89 24.34 14.22
N GLU A 575 1.92 24.35 15.03
CA GLU A 575 3.07 23.45 14.97
C GLU A 575 2.68 21.97 14.78
N CYS A 576 1.67 21.47 15.49
CA CYS A 576 1.22 20.08 15.37
C CYS A 576 0.54 19.75 14.02
N LEU A 577 0.16 20.74 13.23
CA LEU A 577 -0.43 20.60 11.88
C LEU A 577 0.57 20.91 10.76
N GLU A 578 1.76 21.44 11.06
CA GLU A 578 2.83 21.67 10.07
C GLU A 578 3.13 20.43 9.19
N PRO A 579 3.12 19.20 9.72
CA PRO A 579 3.35 18.01 8.90
C PRO A 579 2.44 17.89 7.68
N LEU A 580 1.18 18.32 7.80
CA LEU A 580 0.20 18.27 6.70
C LEU A 580 0.53 19.24 5.57
N VAL A 581 1.18 20.33 5.88
CA VAL A 581 1.50 21.45 4.97
C VAL A 581 2.91 21.29 4.39
N ALA A 582 3.91 21.04 5.25
CA ALA A 582 5.31 20.96 4.87
C ALA A 582 5.65 19.73 3.99
N THR A 583 4.85 18.69 4.04
CA THR A 583 5.06 17.48 3.23
C THR A 583 4.83 17.74 1.73
N ILE A 584 3.90 18.63 1.36
CA ILE A 584 3.52 18.87 -0.05
C ILE A 584 4.69 19.33 -0.90
N PRO A 585 5.47 20.38 -0.55
CA PRO A 585 6.62 20.80 -1.35
C PRO A 585 7.70 19.72 -1.45
N LEU A 586 7.86 18.88 -0.42
CA LEU A 586 8.83 17.77 -0.45
C LEU A 586 8.39 16.67 -1.42
N GLN A 587 7.10 16.36 -1.48
CA GLN A 587 6.54 15.44 -2.47
C GLN A 587 6.69 15.99 -3.89
N LEU A 588 6.41 17.28 -4.11
CA LEU A 588 6.60 17.96 -5.39
C LEU A 588 8.08 18.00 -5.80
N LEU A 589 9.00 18.27 -4.86
CA LEU A 589 10.43 18.26 -5.12
C LEU A 589 10.90 16.88 -5.60
N ALA A 590 10.53 15.83 -4.87
CA ALA A 590 10.85 14.46 -5.23
C ALA A 590 10.29 14.10 -6.62
N TYR A 591 9.03 14.44 -6.89
CA TYR A 591 8.36 14.22 -8.17
C TYR A 591 9.11 14.91 -9.32
N HIS A 592 9.35 16.21 -9.21
CA HIS A 592 9.99 16.97 -10.30
C HIS A 592 11.44 16.57 -10.53
N VAL A 593 12.21 16.28 -9.49
CA VAL A 593 13.58 15.73 -9.63
C VAL A 593 13.54 14.41 -10.39
N ALA A 594 12.63 13.52 -10.06
CA ALA A 594 12.50 12.22 -10.74
C ALA A 594 12.10 12.39 -12.22
N VAL A 595 11.14 13.27 -12.52
CA VAL A 595 10.73 13.60 -13.90
C VAL A 595 11.89 14.19 -14.69
N CYS A 596 12.62 15.17 -14.14
CA CYS A 596 13.80 15.77 -14.79
C CYS A 596 14.91 14.74 -15.06
N LYS A 597 15.03 13.71 -14.24
CA LYS A 597 15.96 12.57 -14.43
C LYS A 597 15.39 11.49 -15.36
N GLY A 598 14.22 11.69 -15.98
CA GLY A 598 13.57 10.72 -16.88
C GLY A 598 13.19 9.41 -16.20
N LYS A 599 12.84 9.46 -14.89
CA LYS A 599 12.44 8.27 -14.13
C LYS A 599 10.93 8.06 -14.20
N ASN A 600 10.50 6.79 -14.11
CA ASN A 600 9.10 6.46 -13.97
C ASN A 600 8.67 6.66 -12.50
N VAL A 601 7.90 7.71 -12.25
CA VAL A 601 7.50 8.10 -10.88
C VAL A 601 6.37 7.26 -10.33
N ASP A 602 5.49 6.72 -11.20
CA ASP A 602 4.36 5.89 -10.77
C ASP A 602 4.77 4.45 -10.48
N GLN A 603 5.78 3.95 -11.20
CA GLN A 603 6.27 2.58 -11.12
C GLN A 603 7.82 2.58 -11.07
N PRO A 604 8.41 3.03 -9.95
CA PRO A 604 9.86 3.05 -9.80
C PRO A 604 10.41 1.62 -9.71
N ARG A 605 11.61 1.41 -10.28
CA ARG A 605 12.26 0.09 -10.27
C ARG A 605 12.40 -0.47 -8.85
N ASN A 606 12.29 -1.78 -8.70
CA ASN A 606 12.51 -2.53 -7.46
C ASN A 606 11.55 -2.16 -6.31
N LEU A 607 10.44 -1.50 -6.58
CA LEU A 607 9.43 -1.17 -5.59
C LEU A 607 8.05 -1.66 -6.03
N ALA A 608 7.28 -2.14 -5.09
CA ALA A 608 5.87 -2.47 -5.24
C ALA A 608 5.03 -1.61 -4.29
N LYS A 609 3.78 -1.30 -4.68
CA LYS A 609 2.88 -0.45 -3.87
C LYS A 609 2.63 -1.01 -2.47
N SER A 610 2.64 -2.32 -2.32
CA SER A 610 2.41 -2.99 -1.04
C SER A 610 3.16 -4.31 -0.98
N VAL A 611 3.76 -4.61 0.16
CA VAL A 611 4.50 -5.85 0.43
C VAL A 611 3.58 -6.80 1.20
N THR A 612 3.09 -7.85 0.52
CA THR A 612 2.13 -8.83 1.08
C THR A 612 2.73 -10.20 1.34
N VAL A 613 4.00 -10.34 1.08
CA VAL A 613 4.81 -11.54 1.35
C VAL A 613 6.11 -11.09 1.97
N GLU A 614 6.70 -11.96 2.74
CA GLU A 614 8.01 -11.79 3.35
C GLU A 614 9.12 -12.30 2.43
#